data_76c55e5be0970bf9d451ca28e05f9b3e
#
_entry.id   76c55e5be0970bf9d451ca28e05f9b3e
#
_cell.length_a   1.000
_cell.length_b   1.000
_cell.length_c   1.000
_cell.angle_alpha   90.00
_cell.angle_beta   90.00
_cell.angle_gamma   90.00
#
_symmetry.space_group_name_H-M   'P 1'
#
loop_
_entity.id
_entity.type
_entity.pdbx_description
1 polymer ?
#
loop_
_entity_poly.entity_id
_entity_poly.type
_entity_poly.pdbx_seq_one_letter_code
_entity_poly.pdbx_strand_id
1 'polypeptide(L)'
;MLYDFKNYENFIANRIYQLRNQKNVTAREMSLAIGQHKGYITQIENRQNLPSIQGLLYICEYFNITPEEFFADSTNPIKSKEIYADLKDLSSDQLDTILKIAKAFKALNQSSIQ
;
A
#
# COMPACT_ATOMS: atom_id res chain seq x y z
N MET A 1 -9.04 -25.38 -1.34
CA MET A 1 -7.64 -24.97 -1.09
C MET A 1 -7.61 -23.76 -0.17
N LEU A 2 -6.62 -23.72 0.70
CA LEU A 2 -6.41 -22.57 1.57
C LEU A 2 -6.03 -21.31 0.77
N TYR A 3 -5.45 -21.49 -0.40
CA TYR A 3 -5.01 -20.40 -1.24
C TYR A 3 -5.69 -20.45 -2.58
N ASP A 4 -6.23 -19.32 -3.00
CA ASP A 4 -6.78 -19.13 -4.33
C ASP A 4 -5.81 -18.21 -5.08
N PHE A 5 -5.15 -18.76 -6.09
CA PHE A 5 -4.15 -18.05 -6.90
C PHE A 5 -4.75 -16.78 -7.53
N LYS A 6 -5.99 -16.86 -8.01
CA LYS A 6 -6.67 -15.70 -8.59
C LYS A 6 -6.87 -14.58 -7.57
N ASN A 7 -7.17 -14.92 -6.33
CA ASN A 7 -7.33 -13.91 -5.29
C ASN A 7 -6.03 -13.18 -5.01
N TYR A 8 -4.90 -13.90 -5.00
CA TYR A 8 -3.60 -13.26 -4.84
C TYR A 8 -3.22 -12.41 -6.03
N GLU A 9 -3.51 -12.89 -7.23
CA GLU A 9 -3.30 -12.14 -8.46
C GLU A 9 -4.08 -10.84 -8.45
N ASN A 10 -5.35 -10.90 -8.09
CA ASN A 10 -6.20 -9.72 -7.95
C ASN A 10 -5.70 -8.79 -6.85
N PHE A 11 -5.28 -9.34 -5.73
CA PHE A 11 -4.75 -8.53 -4.62
C PHE A 11 -3.53 -7.73 -5.08
N ILE A 12 -2.57 -8.40 -5.72
CA ILE A 12 -1.33 -7.75 -6.18
C ILE A 12 -1.64 -6.62 -7.16
N ALA A 13 -2.50 -6.89 -8.15
CA ALA A 13 -2.90 -5.90 -9.15
C ALA A 13 -3.56 -4.69 -8.50
N ASN A 14 -4.53 -4.93 -7.63
CA ASN A 14 -5.28 -3.86 -6.96
C ASN A 14 -4.39 -3.09 -5.98
N ARG A 15 -3.48 -3.78 -5.31
CA ARG A 15 -2.56 -3.17 -4.35
C ARG A 15 -1.60 -2.21 -5.05
N ILE A 16 -1.03 -2.62 -6.17
CA ILE A 16 -0.13 -1.76 -6.96
C ILE A 16 -0.89 -0.53 -7.45
N TYR A 17 -2.10 -0.73 -7.96
CA TYR A 17 -2.95 0.38 -8.42
C TYR A 17 -3.23 1.36 -7.27
N GLN A 18 -3.58 0.86 -6.10
CA GLN A 18 -3.84 1.67 -4.90
C GLN A 18 -2.60 2.48 -4.49
N LEU A 19 -1.46 1.81 -4.38
CA LEU A 19 -0.20 2.47 -3.96
C LEU A 19 0.24 3.50 -4.98
N ARG A 20 0.10 3.19 -6.26
CA ARG A 20 0.46 4.09 -7.36
C ARG A 20 -0.39 5.37 -7.30
N ASN A 21 -1.69 5.23 -7.10
CA ASN A 21 -2.58 6.37 -7.01
C ASN A 21 -2.31 7.21 -5.75
N GLN A 22 -1.98 6.58 -4.65
CA GLN A 22 -1.61 7.31 -3.43
C GLN A 22 -0.33 8.12 -3.62
N LYS A 23 0.60 7.60 -4.43
CA LYS A 23 1.83 8.32 -4.76
C LYS A 23 1.63 9.30 -5.91
N ASN A 24 0.47 9.25 -6.57
CA ASN A 24 0.11 10.12 -7.68
C ASN A 24 1.09 10.02 -8.88
N VAL A 25 1.38 8.78 -9.26
CA VAL A 25 2.25 8.50 -10.42
C VAL A 25 1.50 7.64 -11.42
N THR A 26 1.86 7.76 -12.71
CA THR A 26 1.29 6.93 -13.75
C THR A 26 1.96 5.56 -13.76
N ALA A 27 1.27 4.58 -14.34
CA ALA A 27 1.84 3.24 -14.51
C ALA A 27 3.11 3.29 -15.34
N ARG A 28 3.15 4.14 -16.36
CA ARG A 28 4.33 4.31 -17.22
C ARG A 28 5.51 4.89 -16.43
N GLU A 29 5.27 5.97 -15.67
CA GLU A 29 6.31 6.58 -14.84
C GLU A 29 6.92 5.57 -13.88
N MET A 30 6.07 4.83 -13.19
CA MET A 30 6.51 3.81 -12.24
C MET A 30 7.31 2.70 -12.94
N SER A 31 6.81 2.22 -14.08
CA SER A 31 7.49 1.17 -14.84
C SER A 31 8.93 1.57 -15.20
N LEU A 32 9.08 2.77 -15.71
CA LEU A 32 10.40 3.28 -16.09
C LEU A 32 11.28 3.52 -14.86
N ALA A 33 10.70 4.03 -13.78
CA ALA A 33 11.44 4.32 -12.55
C ALA A 33 12.06 3.07 -11.93
N ILE A 34 11.40 1.91 -12.07
CA ILE A 34 11.93 0.65 -11.53
C ILE A 34 12.74 -0.13 -12.57
N GLY A 35 13.12 0.53 -13.68
CA GLY A 35 13.99 -0.07 -14.69
C GLY A 35 13.32 -1.07 -15.61
N GLN A 36 12.01 -1.00 -15.77
CA GLN A 36 11.24 -1.91 -16.61
C GLN A 36 10.77 -1.21 -17.88
N HIS A 37 10.21 -1.98 -18.83
CA HIS A 37 9.61 -1.37 -20.01
C HIS A 37 8.32 -0.62 -19.64
N LYS A 38 7.93 0.31 -20.49
CA LYS A 38 6.85 1.28 -20.20
C LYS A 38 5.50 0.65 -19.85
N GLY A 39 5.23 -0.57 -20.30
CA GLY A 39 3.96 -1.27 -20.09
C GLY A 39 3.97 -2.25 -18.92
N TYR A 40 5.07 -2.36 -18.19
CA TYR A 40 5.26 -3.39 -17.17
C TYR A 40 4.17 -3.35 -16.08
N ILE A 41 3.97 -2.19 -15.47
CA ILE A 41 2.98 -2.05 -14.39
C ILE A 41 1.56 -2.21 -14.93
N THR A 42 1.27 -1.66 -16.12
CA THR A 42 -0.04 -1.82 -16.76
C THR A 42 -0.37 -3.30 -16.95
N GLN A 43 0.58 -4.11 -17.39
CA GLN A 43 0.36 -5.55 -17.58
C GLN A 43 0.05 -6.25 -16.27
N ILE A 44 0.71 -5.86 -15.18
CA ILE A 44 0.43 -6.44 -13.86
C ILE A 44 -0.97 -6.02 -13.38
N GLU A 45 -1.31 -4.74 -13.49
CA GLU A 45 -2.62 -4.24 -13.08
C GLU A 45 -3.75 -4.84 -13.90
N ASN A 46 -3.50 -5.18 -15.16
CA ASN A 46 -4.47 -5.85 -16.02
C ASN A 46 -4.45 -7.38 -15.88
N ARG A 47 -3.70 -7.90 -14.95
CA ARG A 47 -3.60 -9.33 -14.62
C ARG A 47 -3.05 -10.17 -15.78
N GLN A 48 -2.26 -9.56 -16.63
CA GLN A 48 -1.59 -10.24 -17.74
C GLN A 48 -0.29 -10.90 -17.29
N ASN A 49 0.36 -10.32 -16.29
CA ASN A 49 1.61 -10.83 -15.74
C ASN A 49 1.62 -10.65 -14.22
N LEU A 50 2.31 -11.55 -13.53
CA LEU A 50 2.68 -11.37 -12.14
C LEU A 50 4.13 -10.91 -12.08
N PRO A 51 4.50 -10.06 -11.11
CA PRO A 51 5.90 -9.71 -10.94
C PRO A 51 6.68 -10.92 -10.45
N SER A 52 7.94 -11.04 -10.88
CA SER A 52 8.88 -11.95 -10.25
C SER A 52 9.12 -11.49 -8.80
N ILE A 53 9.75 -12.35 -8.00
CA ILE A 53 10.09 -11.95 -6.63
C ILE A 53 10.98 -10.70 -6.65
N GLN A 54 11.98 -10.66 -7.54
CA GLN A 54 12.84 -9.49 -7.68
C GLN A 54 12.04 -8.26 -8.08
N GLY A 55 11.12 -8.41 -9.04
CA GLY A 55 10.25 -7.31 -9.47
C GLY A 55 9.40 -6.78 -8.34
N LEU A 56 8.85 -7.67 -7.51
CA LEU A 56 8.06 -7.28 -6.35
C LEU A 56 8.91 -6.50 -5.34
N LEU A 57 10.14 -6.90 -5.12
CA LEU A 57 11.05 -6.19 -4.22
C LEU A 57 11.38 -4.78 -4.75
N TYR A 58 11.55 -4.63 -6.06
CA TYR A 58 11.73 -3.31 -6.67
C TYR A 58 10.49 -2.43 -6.49
N ILE A 59 9.29 -3.03 -6.64
CA ILE A 59 8.03 -2.32 -6.42
C ILE A 59 7.95 -1.83 -4.98
N CYS A 60 8.25 -2.69 -4.02
CA CYS A 60 8.24 -2.33 -2.60
C CYS A 60 9.25 -1.21 -2.31
N GLU A 61 10.45 -1.30 -2.87
CA GLU A 61 11.48 -0.27 -2.71
C GLU A 61 11.00 1.07 -3.27
N TYR A 62 10.36 1.03 -4.43
CA TYR A 62 9.83 2.24 -5.06
C TYR A 62 8.82 2.96 -4.15
N PHE A 63 7.97 2.20 -3.47
CA PHE A 63 7.00 2.75 -2.54
C PHE A 63 7.54 2.94 -1.12
N ASN A 64 8.78 2.56 -0.87
CA ASN A 64 9.42 2.61 0.44
C ASN A 64 8.62 1.85 1.50
N ILE A 65 8.16 0.67 1.14
CA ILE A 65 7.45 -0.24 2.04
C ILE A 65 8.14 -1.60 2.01
N THR A 66 7.92 -2.39 3.06
CA THR A 66 8.41 -3.77 3.10
C THR A 66 7.43 -4.68 2.36
N PRO A 67 7.86 -5.89 1.93
CA PRO A 67 6.91 -6.88 1.41
C PRO A 67 5.80 -7.21 2.39
N GLU A 68 6.10 -7.22 3.68
CA GLU A 68 5.09 -7.42 4.73
C GLU A 68 4.02 -6.32 4.68
N GLU A 69 4.44 -5.06 4.58
CA GLU A 69 3.53 -3.92 4.45
C GLU A 69 2.73 -3.98 3.15
N PHE A 70 3.37 -4.45 2.07
CA PHE A 70 2.69 -4.60 0.78
C PHE A 70 1.50 -5.55 0.89
N PHE A 71 1.66 -6.67 1.58
CA PHE A 71 0.61 -7.68 1.73
C PHE A 71 -0.31 -7.44 2.93
N ALA A 72 -0.06 -6.39 3.71
CA ALA A 72 -0.91 -6.07 4.85
C ALA A 72 -2.27 -5.55 4.39
N ASP A 73 -3.31 -5.87 5.18
CA ASP A 73 -4.67 -5.43 4.90
C ASP A 73 -4.88 -3.99 5.40
N SER A 74 -4.05 -3.08 4.91
CA SER A 74 -4.11 -1.66 5.23
C SER A 74 -4.53 -0.87 3.99
N THR A 75 -5.49 0.03 4.15
CA THR A 75 -6.00 0.84 3.05
C THR A 75 -5.00 1.89 2.59
N ASN A 76 -4.03 2.27 3.44
CA ASN A 76 -3.07 3.32 3.10
C ASN A 76 -1.73 3.09 3.80
N PRO A 77 -0.93 2.10 3.37
CA PRO A 77 0.31 1.75 4.07
C PRO A 77 1.38 2.84 3.99
N ILE A 78 1.39 3.66 2.92
CA ILE A 78 2.37 4.74 2.79
C ILE A 78 2.10 5.80 3.85
N LYS A 79 0.85 6.25 3.97
CA LYS A 79 0.48 7.23 5.00
C LYS A 79 0.63 6.69 6.41
N SER A 80 0.30 5.43 6.62
CA SER A 80 0.47 4.79 7.94
C SER A 80 1.92 4.82 8.37
N LYS A 81 2.84 4.56 7.44
CA LYS A 81 4.27 4.59 7.71
C LYS A 81 4.76 6.01 8.02
N GLU A 82 4.31 7.00 7.26
CA GLU A 82 4.65 8.40 7.50
C GLU A 82 4.16 8.85 8.88
N ILE A 83 2.93 8.51 9.22
CA ILE A 83 2.35 8.85 10.52
C ILE A 83 3.16 8.20 11.65
N TYR A 84 3.49 6.92 11.51
CA TYR A 84 4.28 6.22 12.53
C TYR A 84 5.64 6.88 12.73
N ALA A 85 6.30 7.27 11.65
CA ALA A 85 7.60 7.93 11.73
C ALA A 85 7.52 9.25 12.51
N ASP A 86 6.43 10.00 12.35
CA ASP A 86 6.21 11.25 13.08
C ASP A 86 5.80 11.01 14.53
N LEU A 87 5.07 9.92 14.80
CA LEU A 87 4.57 9.62 16.14
C LEU A 87 5.63 9.14 17.11
N LYS A 88 6.66 8.46 16.62
CA LYS A 88 7.64 7.78 17.48
C LYS A 88 8.43 8.73 18.38
N ASP A 89 8.51 10.00 18.01
CA ASP A 89 9.26 11.01 18.77
C ASP A 89 8.40 11.83 19.72
N LEU A 90 7.10 11.53 19.80
CA LEU A 90 6.17 12.25 20.64
C LEU A 90 6.17 11.72 22.08
N SER A 91 5.81 12.58 23.04
CA SER A 91 5.67 12.20 24.43
C SER A 91 4.45 11.28 24.62
N SER A 92 4.40 10.59 25.76
CA SER A 92 3.28 9.72 26.11
C SER A 92 1.96 10.49 26.14
N ASP A 93 1.95 11.70 26.71
CA ASP A 93 0.74 12.52 26.78
C ASP A 93 0.27 12.94 25.39
N GLN A 94 1.21 13.31 24.51
CA GLN A 94 0.89 13.66 23.13
C GLN A 94 0.32 12.46 22.37
N LEU A 95 0.89 11.28 22.55
CA LEU A 95 0.40 10.06 21.94
C LEU A 95 -1.01 9.71 22.43
N ASP A 96 -1.29 9.91 23.72
CA ASP A 96 -2.63 9.69 24.27
C ASP A 96 -3.66 10.58 23.60
N THR A 97 -3.33 11.83 23.37
CA THR A 97 -4.22 12.78 22.68
C THR A 97 -4.52 12.32 21.26
N ILE A 98 -3.48 11.91 20.52
CA ILE A 98 -3.64 11.41 19.15
C ILE A 98 -4.47 10.13 19.13
N LEU A 99 -4.26 9.23 20.08
CA LEU A 99 -5.02 8.00 20.20
C LEU A 99 -6.51 8.27 20.42
N LYS A 100 -6.85 9.25 21.22
CA LYS A 100 -8.25 9.67 21.44
C LYS A 100 -8.89 10.15 20.15
N ILE A 101 -8.17 10.95 19.37
CA ILE A 101 -8.65 11.44 18.06
C ILE A 101 -8.86 10.28 17.11
N ALA A 102 -7.89 9.37 17.01
CA ALA A 102 -7.98 8.21 16.13
C ALA A 102 -9.18 7.34 16.49
N LYS A 103 -9.42 7.11 17.78
CA LYS A 103 -10.58 6.33 18.23
C LYS A 103 -11.91 7.01 17.90
N ALA A 104 -11.95 8.34 17.99
CA ALA A 104 -13.15 9.10 17.63
C ALA A 104 -13.44 8.96 16.14
N PHE A 105 -12.45 9.04 15.28
CA PHE A 105 -12.62 8.82 13.85
C PHE A 105 -13.10 7.41 13.53
N LYS A 106 -12.55 6.40 14.19
CA LYS A 106 -12.98 5.02 14.00
C LYS A 106 -14.46 4.84 14.35
N ALA A 107 -14.90 5.43 15.45
CA ALA A 107 -16.30 5.36 15.87
C ALA A 107 -17.22 6.01 14.84
N LEU A 108 -16.84 7.16 14.30
CA LEU A 108 -17.61 7.85 13.25
C LEU A 108 -17.70 6.98 11.98
N ASN A 109 -16.61 6.37 11.58
CA ASN A 109 -16.57 5.54 10.37
C ASN A 109 -17.46 4.29 10.54
N GLN A 110 -17.47 3.70 11.71
CA GLN A 110 -18.33 2.54 12.00
C GLN A 110 -19.80 2.92 11.98
N SER A 111 -20.16 4.11 12.50
CA SER A 111 -21.54 4.59 12.49
C SER A 111 -22.04 4.85 11.08
N SER A 112 -21.18 5.30 10.17
CA SER A 112 -21.58 5.65 8.80
C SER A 112 -21.74 4.44 7.89
N ILE A 113 -21.31 3.25 8.33
CA ILE A 113 -21.44 2.00 7.56
C ILE A 113 -22.82 1.37 7.72
N GLN A 114 -23.57 1.76 8.73
CA GLN A 114 -24.89 1.19 9.01
C GLN A 114 -25.98 1.66 8.07
#